data_8ce9f97e3db201420ab715bce6e491a7
#
_entry.id   8ce9f97e3db201420ab715bce6e491a7
#
_cell.length_a   1.000
_cell.length_b   1.000
_cell.length_c   1.000
_cell.angle_alpha   90.00
_cell.angle_beta   90.00
_cell.angle_gamma   90.00
#
_symmetry.space_group_name_H-M   'P 1'
#
loop_
_entity.id
_entity.type
_entity.pdbx_description
1 polymer ?
#
loop_
_entity_poly.entity_id
_entity_poly.type
_entity_poly.pdbx_seq_one_letter_code
_entity_poly.pdbx_strand_id
1 'polypeptide(L)'
;MFYNYLIVFGLGVYDLPKSIDGLMRYMRVEKHISIAGSAQKRKLRNMGYYHGYKGYRFIGKSSNSIPYTDFKELVAIYDFDMRLKSLLYPQLMFIETALKNYVLEEILKESNSDNFNYIYTKLLTDYTRFTPGSDKQKNAIKQRLAVRDRVYSALTREYGNKKEVVQHFYHKDTSVPIWAIFEVLTLGEFGNFYSCLNYGVRRAVSIKLGFHQPSDSDAFLTKKIIFAIKELRNAVAHNDVIFDTRFSRSSIDKSLSSSLEIVTRIKNITFKSITDYII
;
A
#
# COMPACT_ATOMS: atom_id res chain seq x y z
N MET A 1 -10.79 16.20 8.92
CA MET A 1 -12.05 16.28 8.14
C MET A 1 -12.43 14.86 7.75
N PHE A 2 -13.33 14.23 8.50
CA PHE A 2 -13.70 12.82 8.33
C PHE A 2 -14.74 12.71 7.22
N TYR A 3 -14.42 12.07 6.11
CA TYR A 3 -15.39 11.75 5.07
C TYR A 3 -16.14 10.47 5.46
N ASN A 4 -17.42 10.66 5.77
CA ASN A 4 -18.40 9.60 5.88
C ASN A 4 -18.65 8.99 4.49
N TYR A 5 -18.18 7.78 4.23
CA TYR A 5 -18.71 6.97 3.13
C TYR A 5 -19.95 6.22 3.61
N LEU A 6 -21.10 6.86 3.45
CA LEU A 6 -22.40 6.17 3.49
C LEU A 6 -22.56 5.43 2.16
N ILE A 7 -22.33 4.13 2.15
CA ILE A 7 -22.81 3.26 1.07
C ILE A 7 -24.26 2.90 1.41
N VAL A 8 -25.18 3.52 0.67
CA VAL A 8 -26.61 3.21 0.69
C VAL A 8 -26.82 1.89 -0.04
N PHE A 9 -27.18 0.85 0.68
CA PHE A 9 -27.79 -0.35 0.10
C PHE A 9 -29.16 -0.58 0.73
N GLY A 10 -30.19 -0.56 -0.13
CA GLY A 10 -31.49 -1.17 0.03
C GLY A 10 -32.34 -0.69 1.21
N LEU A 11 -33.44 -0.06 0.92
CA LEU A 11 -34.54 0.30 1.82
C LEU A 11 -34.98 -0.88 2.70
N GLY A 12 -34.58 -0.85 3.96
CA GLY A 12 -35.04 -1.73 5.00
C GLY A 12 -34.68 -1.12 6.35
N VAL A 13 -35.71 -0.70 7.10
CA VAL A 13 -35.71 -0.28 8.51
C VAL A 13 -34.42 0.44 8.95
N TYR A 14 -34.50 1.75 9.18
CA TYR A 14 -33.39 2.56 9.75
C TYR A 14 -32.87 1.88 11.03
N ASP A 15 -31.76 1.19 10.90
CA ASP A 15 -31.08 0.53 12.01
C ASP A 15 -30.43 1.65 12.85
N LEU A 16 -31.08 2.07 13.91
CA LEU A 16 -30.56 3.03 14.88
C LEU A 16 -29.18 2.57 15.33
N PRO A 17 -28.24 3.50 15.58
CA PRO A 17 -26.90 3.18 16.08
C PRO A 17 -27.03 2.30 17.32
N LYS A 18 -26.51 1.06 17.27
CA LYS A 18 -26.60 0.14 18.39
C LYS A 18 -25.56 0.48 19.45
N SER A 19 -25.98 0.59 20.70
CA SER A 19 -25.06 0.59 21.83
C SER A 19 -24.25 -0.71 21.86
N ILE A 20 -23.17 -0.76 22.64
CA ILE A 20 -22.40 -2.00 22.77
C ILE A 20 -23.24 -3.18 23.30
N ASP A 21 -24.21 -2.92 24.18
CA ASP A 21 -25.16 -3.93 24.65
C ASP A 21 -26.13 -4.34 23.53
N GLY A 22 -26.57 -3.38 22.73
CA GLY A 22 -27.37 -3.63 21.54
C GLY A 22 -26.63 -4.48 20.51
N LEU A 23 -25.31 -4.26 20.33
CA LEU A 23 -24.48 -5.09 19.46
C LEU A 23 -24.31 -6.51 20.00
N MET A 24 -24.09 -6.67 21.31
CA MET A 24 -24.03 -8.01 21.94
C MET A 24 -25.37 -8.75 21.78
N ARG A 25 -26.50 -8.06 21.97
CA ARG A 25 -27.84 -8.64 21.75
C ARG A 25 -28.03 -9.04 20.29
N TYR A 26 -27.64 -8.18 19.33
CA TYR A 26 -27.70 -8.46 17.90
C TYR A 26 -26.88 -9.69 17.53
N MET A 27 -25.66 -9.83 18.07
CA MET A 27 -24.80 -10.99 17.82
C MET A 27 -25.45 -12.28 18.34
N ARG A 28 -26.06 -12.24 19.53
CA ARG A 28 -26.75 -13.43 20.09
C ARG A 28 -28.02 -13.81 19.32
N VAL A 29 -28.88 -12.83 19.05
CA VAL A 29 -30.21 -13.07 18.52
C VAL A 29 -30.20 -13.27 17.01
N GLU A 30 -29.54 -12.36 16.29
CA GLU A 30 -29.58 -12.33 14.81
C GLU A 30 -28.44 -13.13 14.16
N LYS A 31 -27.35 -13.33 14.89
CA LYS A 31 -26.16 -14.02 14.33
C LYS A 31 -25.87 -15.34 15.03
N HIS A 32 -26.62 -15.68 16.05
CA HIS A 32 -26.48 -16.91 16.84
C HIS A 32 -25.07 -17.11 17.43
N ILE A 33 -24.37 -15.98 17.71
CA ILE A 33 -23.01 -15.98 18.27
C ILE A 33 -23.13 -15.78 19.79
N SER A 34 -22.70 -16.75 20.58
CA SER A 34 -22.66 -16.65 22.03
C SER A 34 -21.68 -15.55 22.45
N ILE A 35 -22.18 -14.56 23.17
CA ILE A 35 -21.38 -13.46 23.72
C ILE A 35 -22.00 -12.98 25.04
N ALA A 36 -21.23 -12.97 26.14
CA ALA A 36 -21.72 -12.61 27.47
C ALA A 36 -20.62 -12.05 28.37
N GLY A 37 -21.06 -11.38 29.43
CA GLY A 37 -20.16 -10.87 30.48
C GLY A 37 -19.40 -9.60 30.13
N SER A 38 -18.86 -8.97 31.18
CA SER A 38 -18.16 -7.68 31.08
C SER A 38 -16.84 -7.75 30.32
N ALA A 39 -16.15 -8.88 30.37
CA ALA A 39 -14.87 -9.08 29.67
C ALA A 39 -15.06 -9.10 28.15
N GLN A 40 -16.04 -9.87 27.64
CA GLN A 40 -16.36 -9.91 26.21
C GLN A 40 -16.97 -8.59 25.74
N LYS A 41 -17.80 -7.93 26.55
CA LYS A 41 -18.29 -6.56 26.28
C LYS A 41 -17.14 -5.58 26.09
N ARG A 42 -16.14 -5.61 26.97
CA ARG A 42 -14.93 -4.77 26.87
C ARG A 42 -14.11 -5.11 25.63
N LYS A 43 -13.91 -6.40 25.33
CA LYS A 43 -13.18 -6.84 24.14
C LYS A 43 -13.88 -6.34 22.86
N LEU A 44 -15.22 -6.53 22.73
CA LEU A 44 -16.00 -6.05 21.59
C LEU A 44 -15.90 -4.52 21.43
N ARG A 45 -15.92 -3.77 22.55
CA ARG A 45 -15.75 -2.31 22.52
C ARG A 45 -14.38 -1.92 21.99
N ASN A 46 -13.31 -2.60 22.45
CA ASN A 46 -11.92 -2.29 22.06
C ASN A 46 -11.60 -2.69 20.61
N MET A 47 -12.14 -3.80 20.12
CA MET A 47 -12.00 -4.22 18.73
C MET A 47 -12.79 -3.30 17.79
N GLY A 48 -13.89 -2.72 18.28
CA GLY A 48 -14.85 -1.99 17.48
C GLY A 48 -15.74 -2.90 16.63
N TYR A 49 -16.91 -2.39 16.27
CA TYR A 49 -17.86 -3.16 15.46
C TYR A 49 -17.40 -3.31 14.01
N TYR A 50 -16.83 -2.26 13.45
CA TYR A 50 -16.42 -2.24 12.04
C TYR A 50 -15.13 -3.04 11.82
N HIS A 51 -14.04 -2.67 12.48
CA HIS A 51 -12.75 -3.36 12.36
C HIS A 51 -12.73 -4.72 13.06
N GLY A 52 -13.56 -4.91 14.09
CA GLY A 52 -13.72 -6.19 14.76
C GLY A 52 -14.72 -7.10 14.05
N TYR A 53 -16.00 -7.09 14.48
CA TYR A 53 -17.00 -8.04 14.00
C TYR A 53 -17.21 -7.99 12.48
N LYS A 54 -17.48 -6.80 11.89
CA LYS A 54 -17.76 -6.72 10.44
C LYS A 54 -16.54 -7.10 9.59
N GLY A 55 -15.34 -6.78 10.05
CA GLY A 55 -14.11 -7.11 9.34
C GLY A 55 -13.85 -8.61 9.24
N TYR A 56 -14.17 -9.37 10.30
CA TYR A 56 -13.78 -10.79 10.41
C TYR A 56 -14.92 -11.78 10.23
N ARG A 57 -16.10 -11.35 9.83
CA ARG A 57 -17.28 -12.23 9.68
C ARG A 57 -17.28 -13.11 8.43
N PHE A 58 -16.36 -12.90 7.49
CA PHE A 58 -16.28 -13.65 6.22
C PHE A 58 -14.83 -13.71 5.72
N ILE A 59 -14.56 -14.61 4.77
CA ILE A 59 -13.26 -14.78 4.11
C ILE A 59 -13.38 -14.35 2.65
N GLY A 60 -12.57 -13.39 2.22
CA GLY A 60 -12.49 -12.89 0.86
C GLY A 60 -13.75 -12.14 0.41
N LYS A 61 -14.90 -12.81 0.35
CA LYS A 61 -16.20 -12.28 -0.13
C LYS A 61 -17.26 -12.37 0.95
N SER A 62 -18.17 -11.40 1.00
CA SER A 62 -19.26 -11.35 1.98
C SER A 62 -20.22 -12.56 1.91
N SER A 63 -20.28 -13.26 0.77
CA SER A 63 -21.02 -14.51 0.61
C SER A 63 -20.34 -15.71 1.29
N ASN A 64 -19.05 -15.63 1.61
CA ASN A 64 -18.32 -16.68 2.30
C ASN A 64 -18.21 -16.35 3.79
N SER A 65 -19.33 -16.39 4.49
CA SER A 65 -19.38 -16.06 5.91
C SER A 65 -18.81 -17.18 6.77
N ILE A 66 -18.12 -16.79 7.85
CA ILE A 66 -17.57 -17.74 8.82
C ILE A 66 -18.68 -18.09 9.83
N PRO A 67 -19.02 -19.38 10.01
CA PRO A 67 -20.12 -19.80 10.87
C PRO A 67 -19.72 -19.82 12.35
N TYR A 68 -19.44 -18.63 12.92
CA TYR A 68 -19.12 -18.51 14.34
C TYR A 68 -20.28 -18.93 15.24
N THR A 69 -19.97 -19.66 16.26
CA THR A 69 -20.90 -20.02 17.35
C THR A 69 -20.59 -19.28 18.65
N ASP A 70 -19.32 -18.94 18.88
CA ASP A 70 -18.85 -18.20 20.06
C ASP A 70 -18.02 -16.99 19.64
N PHE A 71 -18.17 -15.88 20.35
CA PHE A 71 -17.41 -14.66 20.15
C PHE A 71 -15.88 -14.87 20.30
N LYS A 72 -15.47 -15.86 21.08
CA LYS A 72 -14.04 -16.19 21.25
C LYS A 72 -13.39 -16.66 19.96
N GLU A 73 -14.14 -17.34 19.06
CA GLU A 73 -13.65 -17.78 17.75
C GLU A 73 -13.32 -16.55 16.89
N LEU A 74 -14.21 -15.57 16.86
CA LEU A 74 -13.98 -14.31 16.14
C LEU A 74 -12.79 -13.55 16.75
N VAL A 75 -12.69 -13.50 18.07
CA VAL A 75 -11.56 -12.89 18.78
C VAL A 75 -10.24 -13.58 18.41
N ALA A 76 -10.23 -14.90 18.30
CA ALA A 76 -9.02 -15.65 17.93
C ALA A 76 -8.51 -15.25 16.52
N ILE A 77 -9.40 -15.12 15.53
CA ILE A 77 -9.01 -14.67 14.19
C ILE A 77 -8.54 -13.21 14.21
N TYR A 78 -9.25 -12.35 14.94
CA TYR A 78 -8.83 -10.95 15.11
C TYR A 78 -7.43 -10.86 15.74
N ASP A 79 -7.19 -11.58 16.83
CA ASP A 79 -5.89 -11.55 17.52
C ASP A 79 -4.77 -12.16 16.65
N PHE A 80 -5.07 -13.19 15.86
CA PHE A 80 -4.15 -13.72 14.85
C PHE A 80 -3.76 -12.63 13.82
N ASP A 81 -4.75 -11.95 13.23
CA ASP A 81 -4.51 -10.90 12.24
C ASP A 81 -3.74 -9.71 12.83
N MET A 82 -4.01 -9.35 14.09
CA MET A 82 -3.27 -8.31 14.79
C MET A 82 -1.80 -8.70 15.05
N ARG A 83 -1.52 -9.96 15.39
CA ARG A 83 -0.15 -10.47 15.51
C ARG A 83 0.57 -10.47 14.16
N LEU A 84 -0.12 -10.87 13.10
CA LEU A 84 0.41 -10.85 11.74
C LEU A 84 0.79 -9.42 11.32
N LYS A 85 -0.07 -8.42 11.57
CA LYS A 85 0.25 -7.00 11.35
C LYS A 85 1.47 -6.54 12.13
N SER A 86 1.57 -6.95 13.40
CA SER A 86 2.73 -6.61 14.25
C SER A 86 4.04 -7.18 13.71
N LEU A 87 4.02 -8.38 13.13
CA LEU A 87 5.19 -8.98 12.50
C LEU A 87 5.58 -8.30 11.19
N LEU A 88 4.58 -7.93 10.38
CA LEU A 88 4.82 -7.37 9.05
C LEU A 88 5.18 -5.88 9.06
N TYR A 89 4.66 -5.10 10.01
CA TYR A 89 4.84 -3.65 10.00
C TYR A 89 6.29 -3.18 9.98
N PRO A 90 7.21 -3.68 10.84
CA PRO A 90 8.61 -3.29 10.80
C PRO A 90 9.30 -3.63 9.46
N GLN A 91 8.96 -4.79 8.89
CA GLN A 91 9.51 -5.25 7.62
C GLN A 91 9.06 -4.35 6.47
N LEU A 92 7.78 -3.97 6.45
CA LEU A 92 7.23 -3.06 5.45
C LEU A 92 7.89 -1.68 5.50
N MET A 93 8.16 -1.14 6.70
CA MET A 93 8.88 0.13 6.87
C MET A 93 10.32 0.00 6.37
N PHE A 94 11.01 -1.09 6.71
CA PHE A 94 12.36 -1.36 6.23
C PHE A 94 12.40 -1.43 4.69
N ILE A 95 11.51 -2.21 4.07
CA ILE A 95 11.45 -2.37 2.62
C ILE A 95 11.12 -1.05 1.92
N GLU A 96 10.17 -0.25 2.45
CA GLU A 96 9.84 1.07 1.90
C GLU A 96 11.08 1.96 1.86
N THR A 97 11.83 2.03 2.97
CA THR A 97 13.07 2.82 3.07
C THR A 97 14.15 2.27 2.13
N ALA A 98 14.37 0.97 2.12
CA ALA A 98 15.37 0.33 1.26
C ALA A 98 15.10 0.59 -0.22
N LEU A 99 13.86 0.40 -0.69
CA LEU A 99 13.47 0.65 -2.09
C LEU A 99 13.73 2.10 -2.50
N LYS A 100 13.38 3.08 -1.64
CA LYS A 100 13.65 4.49 -1.90
C LYS A 100 15.15 4.75 -2.03
N ASN A 101 15.98 4.17 -1.16
CA ASN A 101 17.42 4.36 -1.17
C ASN A 101 18.10 3.69 -2.37
N TYR A 102 17.70 2.47 -2.76
CA TYR A 102 18.22 1.82 -3.97
C TYR A 102 17.95 2.66 -5.23
N VAL A 103 16.75 3.21 -5.34
CA VAL A 103 16.38 4.08 -6.47
C VAL A 103 17.13 5.40 -6.40
N LEU A 104 17.25 6.01 -5.23
CA LEU A 104 17.97 7.27 -5.01
C LEU A 104 19.44 7.14 -5.44
N GLU A 105 20.10 6.07 -5.04
CA GLU A 105 21.51 5.81 -5.39
C GLU A 105 21.73 5.78 -6.91
N GLU A 106 20.86 5.08 -7.66
CA GLU A 106 20.98 5.02 -9.11
C GLU A 106 20.63 6.35 -9.79
N ILE A 107 19.67 7.10 -9.24
CA ILE A 107 19.37 8.46 -9.74
C ILE A 107 20.58 9.38 -9.57
N LEU A 108 21.17 9.41 -8.37
CA LEU A 108 22.33 10.29 -8.10
C LEU A 108 23.54 9.91 -8.94
N LYS A 109 23.79 8.61 -9.11
CA LYS A 109 24.87 8.10 -9.95
C LYS A 109 24.70 8.49 -11.41
N GLU A 110 23.49 8.35 -11.97
CA GLU A 110 23.21 8.63 -13.39
C GLU A 110 23.12 10.13 -13.68
N SER A 111 22.56 10.93 -12.76
CA SER A 111 22.38 12.37 -12.95
C SER A 111 23.59 13.20 -12.52
N ASN A 112 24.40 12.69 -11.59
CA ASN A 112 25.39 13.46 -10.85
C ASN A 112 24.80 14.76 -10.25
N SER A 113 23.51 14.70 -9.83
CA SER A 113 22.78 15.86 -9.31
C SER A 113 21.67 15.40 -8.35
N ASP A 114 21.44 16.16 -7.30
CA ASP A 114 20.31 15.99 -6.38
C ASP A 114 19.14 16.96 -6.67
N ASN A 115 19.29 17.81 -7.68
CA ASN A 115 18.27 18.79 -8.06
C ASN A 115 17.09 18.12 -8.78
N PHE A 116 15.89 18.25 -8.19
CA PHE A 116 14.68 17.62 -8.74
C PHE A 116 14.36 18.06 -10.18
N ASN A 117 14.49 19.34 -10.52
CA ASN A 117 14.17 19.81 -11.88
C ASN A 117 15.12 19.25 -12.92
N TYR A 118 16.40 19.11 -12.58
CA TYR A 118 17.38 18.47 -13.43
C TYR A 118 17.03 16.99 -13.64
N ILE A 119 16.80 16.25 -12.55
CA ILE A 119 16.39 14.83 -12.57
C ILE A 119 15.10 14.64 -13.36
N TYR A 120 14.08 15.49 -13.12
CA TYR A 120 12.82 15.48 -13.86
C TYR A 120 13.02 15.60 -15.37
N THR A 121 13.92 16.47 -15.78
CA THR A 121 14.18 16.71 -17.20
C THR A 121 15.01 15.61 -17.83
N LYS A 122 16.02 15.09 -17.14
CA LYS A 122 17.01 14.16 -17.67
C LYS A 122 16.66 12.69 -17.50
N LEU A 123 16.02 12.32 -16.38
CA LEU A 123 15.79 10.92 -16.04
C LEU A 123 14.32 10.49 -16.08
N LEU A 124 13.34 11.40 -15.89
CA LEU A 124 11.93 11.05 -16.00
C LEU A 124 11.47 11.07 -17.48
N THR A 125 12.09 10.25 -18.30
CA THR A 125 11.95 10.27 -19.75
C THR A 125 11.37 8.97 -20.32
N ASP A 126 10.71 8.13 -19.52
CA ASP A 126 10.08 6.88 -20.01
C ASP A 126 9.13 7.10 -21.19
N TYR A 127 8.50 8.26 -21.29
CA TYR A 127 7.61 8.62 -22.40
C TYR A 127 8.28 8.59 -23.77
N THR A 128 9.62 8.71 -23.85
CA THR A 128 10.37 8.73 -25.13
C THR A 128 10.43 7.37 -25.81
N ARG A 129 10.16 6.28 -25.10
CA ARG A 129 10.11 4.92 -25.67
C ARG A 129 8.90 4.67 -26.55
N PHE A 130 7.90 5.54 -26.50
CA PHE A 130 6.67 5.40 -27.28
C PHE A 130 6.73 6.23 -28.56
N THR A 131 6.03 5.77 -29.59
CA THR A 131 5.90 6.49 -30.86
C THR A 131 5.36 7.90 -30.61
N PRO A 132 6.01 8.95 -31.15
CA PRO A 132 5.57 10.33 -31.00
C PRO A 132 4.11 10.53 -31.41
N GLY A 133 3.35 11.23 -30.56
CA GLY A 133 1.93 11.53 -30.79
C GLY A 133 0.96 10.38 -30.47
N SER A 134 1.45 9.16 -30.18
CA SER A 134 0.60 8.02 -29.81
C SER A 134 -0.10 8.24 -28.47
N ASP A 135 -1.24 7.58 -28.25
CA ASP A 135 -1.95 7.64 -26.95
C ASP A 135 -1.10 7.09 -25.79
N LYS A 136 -0.24 6.11 -26.05
CA LYS A 136 0.73 5.61 -25.06
C LYS A 136 1.69 6.72 -24.63
N GLN A 137 2.24 7.47 -25.59
CA GLN A 137 3.13 8.60 -25.29
C GLN A 137 2.39 9.71 -24.53
N LYS A 138 1.20 10.11 -24.99
CA LYS A 138 0.38 11.13 -24.32
C LYS A 138 0.07 10.74 -22.87
N ASN A 139 -0.29 9.48 -22.63
CA ASN A 139 -0.53 8.97 -21.29
C ASN A 139 0.75 8.97 -20.44
N ALA A 140 1.89 8.60 -20.96
CA ALA A 140 3.17 8.63 -20.24
C ALA A 140 3.59 10.08 -19.91
N ILE A 141 3.40 11.03 -20.82
CA ILE A 141 3.62 12.47 -20.56
C ILE A 141 2.66 12.97 -19.47
N LYS A 142 1.36 12.60 -19.53
CA LYS A 142 0.39 12.94 -18.49
C LYS A 142 0.81 12.40 -17.11
N GLN A 143 1.29 11.16 -17.05
CA GLN A 143 1.82 10.58 -15.82
C GLN A 143 3.04 11.35 -15.29
N ARG A 144 3.97 11.73 -16.18
CA ARG A 144 5.14 12.53 -15.83
C ARG A 144 4.76 13.90 -15.27
N LEU A 145 3.80 14.60 -15.88
CA LEU A 145 3.26 15.87 -15.38
C LEU A 145 2.63 15.68 -14.00
N ALA A 146 1.80 14.66 -13.82
CA ALA A 146 1.19 14.34 -12.54
C ALA A 146 2.21 14.00 -11.44
N VAL A 147 3.36 13.43 -11.77
CA VAL A 147 4.46 13.21 -10.80
C VAL A 147 5.01 14.54 -10.30
N ARG A 148 5.25 15.51 -11.19
CA ARG A 148 5.71 16.84 -10.80
C ARG A 148 4.72 17.51 -9.85
N ASP A 149 3.44 17.51 -10.21
CA ASP A 149 2.39 18.11 -9.40
C ASP A 149 2.28 17.46 -8.00
N ARG A 150 2.43 16.13 -7.93
CA ARG A 150 2.45 15.38 -6.65
C ARG A 150 3.66 15.71 -5.79
N VAL A 151 4.84 15.84 -6.37
CA VAL A 151 6.05 16.25 -5.64
C VAL A 151 5.84 17.61 -4.99
N TYR A 152 5.38 18.63 -5.75
CA TYR A 152 5.13 19.94 -5.18
C TYR A 152 3.98 19.94 -4.17
N SER A 153 2.92 19.16 -4.40
CA SER A 153 1.84 18.99 -3.43
C SER A 153 2.32 18.35 -2.13
N ALA A 154 3.22 17.35 -2.21
CA ALA A 154 3.83 16.74 -1.04
C ALA A 154 4.70 17.74 -0.27
N LEU A 155 5.53 18.51 -0.96
CA LEU A 155 6.34 19.56 -0.33
C LEU A 155 5.48 20.63 0.35
N THR A 156 4.41 21.09 -0.30
CA THR A 156 3.47 22.04 0.27
C THR A 156 2.79 21.50 1.54
N ARG A 157 2.32 20.26 1.48
CA ARG A 157 1.70 19.56 2.63
C ARG A 157 2.67 19.46 3.80
N GLU A 158 3.90 19.01 3.55
CA GLU A 158 4.87 18.78 4.60
C GLU A 158 5.49 20.07 5.14
N TYR A 159 5.59 21.12 4.32
CA TYR A 159 5.91 22.45 4.80
C TYR A 159 4.85 22.96 5.80
N GLY A 160 3.57 22.79 5.48
CA GLY A 160 2.45 23.11 6.37
C GLY A 160 2.43 22.26 7.64
N ASN A 161 2.85 21.01 7.56
CA ASN A 161 3.00 20.08 8.70
C ASN A 161 4.28 20.33 9.53
N LYS A 162 5.03 21.38 9.23
CA LYS A 162 6.28 21.78 9.91
C LYS A 162 7.37 20.70 9.86
N LYS A 163 7.43 19.92 8.76
CA LYS A 163 8.48 18.91 8.59
C LYS A 163 9.83 19.61 8.41
N GLU A 164 10.73 19.43 9.35
CA GLU A 164 12.04 20.12 9.41
C GLU A 164 12.85 19.94 8.14
N VAL A 165 12.89 18.72 7.59
CA VAL A 165 13.65 18.42 6.37
C VAL A 165 13.16 19.22 5.15
N VAL A 166 11.90 19.68 5.12
CA VAL A 166 11.36 20.52 4.04
C VAL A 166 11.57 22.01 4.36
N GLN A 167 11.21 22.42 5.59
CA GLN A 167 11.32 23.83 6.00
C GLN A 167 12.75 24.33 5.95
N HIS A 168 13.72 23.51 6.32
CA HIS A 168 15.16 23.85 6.29
C HIS A 168 15.61 24.41 4.93
N PHE A 169 15.21 23.76 3.82
CA PHE A 169 15.60 24.20 2.48
C PHE A 169 14.87 25.47 2.06
N TYR A 170 13.56 25.57 2.31
CA TYR A 170 12.78 26.76 1.97
C TYR A 170 13.22 27.98 2.78
N HIS A 171 13.58 27.82 4.07
CA HIS A 171 14.07 28.94 4.89
C HIS A 171 15.47 29.43 4.47
N LYS A 172 16.23 28.59 3.76
CA LYS A 172 17.53 28.96 3.17
C LYS A 172 17.44 29.43 1.71
N ASP A 173 16.22 29.54 1.18
CA ASP A 173 15.99 29.88 -0.24
C ASP A 173 16.73 28.93 -1.20
N THR A 174 16.79 27.63 -0.85
CA THR A 174 17.41 26.60 -1.66
C THR A 174 16.41 25.56 -2.12
N SER A 175 16.67 24.91 -3.25
CA SER A 175 15.81 23.85 -3.74
C SER A 175 15.87 22.62 -2.82
N VAL A 176 14.72 21.98 -2.59
CA VAL A 176 14.66 20.73 -1.81
C VAL A 176 15.29 19.61 -2.64
N PRO A 177 16.35 18.95 -2.17
CA PRO A 177 17.06 17.89 -2.91
C PRO A 177 16.20 16.63 -3.00
N ILE A 178 16.48 15.79 -4.01
CA ILE A 178 15.69 14.58 -4.31
C ILE A 178 15.58 13.60 -3.12
N TRP A 179 16.65 13.49 -2.31
CA TRP A 179 16.63 12.62 -1.13
C TRP A 179 15.62 13.10 -0.08
N ALA A 180 15.51 14.42 0.15
CA ALA A 180 14.52 14.99 1.05
C ALA A 180 13.09 14.89 0.49
N ILE A 181 12.93 14.99 -0.84
CA ILE A 181 11.65 14.72 -1.53
C ILE A 181 11.23 13.27 -1.29
N PHE A 182 12.13 12.30 -1.41
CA PHE A 182 11.82 10.88 -1.19
C PHE A 182 11.36 10.58 0.24
N GLU A 183 11.88 11.31 1.25
CA GLU A 183 11.41 11.18 2.64
C GLU A 183 9.94 11.57 2.83
N VAL A 184 9.43 12.49 2.02
CA VAL A 184 8.06 13.00 2.17
C VAL A 184 7.06 12.41 1.18
N LEU A 185 7.51 11.70 0.15
CA LEU A 185 6.63 10.99 -0.75
C LEU A 185 6.04 9.74 -0.09
N THR A 186 4.73 9.57 -0.22
CA THR A 186 4.10 8.29 0.07
C THR A 186 4.61 7.20 -0.86
N LEU A 187 4.51 5.93 -0.47
CA LEU A 187 4.95 4.81 -1.30
C LEU A 187 4.25 4.77 -2.67
N GLY A 188 2.99 5.22 -2.74
CA GLY A 188 2.26 5.34 -4.01
C GLY A 188 2.77 6.47 -4.90
N GLU A 189 3.10 7.63 -4.34
CA GLU A 189 3.71 8.75 -5.07
C GLU A 189 5.10 8.37 -5.57
N PHE A 190 5.90 7.70 -4.73
CA PHE A 190 7.19 7.14 -5.09
C PHE A 190 7.09 6.11 -6.23
N GLY A 191 6.12 5.19 -6.20
CA GLY A 191 5.88 4.23 -7.27
C GLY A 191 5.53 4.89 -8.62
N ASN A 192 4.77 5.99 -8.58
CA ASN A 192 4.48 6.79 -9.77
C ASN A 192 5.74 7.52 -10.29
N PHE A 193 6.56 8.05 -9.39
CA PHE A 193 7.85 8.64 -9.75
C PHE A 193 8.75 7.61 -10.43
N TYR A 194 8.94 6.43 -9.81
CA TYR A 194 9.71 5.32 -10.39
C TYR A 194 9.23 4.94 -11.79
N SER A 195 7.92 4.94 -12.01
CA SER A 195 7.31 4.60 -13.31
C SER A 195 7.73 5.53 -14.46
N CYS A 196 8.12 6.76 -14.15
CA CYS A 196 8.53 7.76 -15.14
C CYS A 196 10.04 7.77 -15.41
N LEU A 197 10.84 7.07 -14.59
CA LEU A 197 12.29 6.96 -14.80
C LEU A 197 12.59 6.27 -16.14
N ASN A 198 13.69 6.66 -16.77
CA ASN A 198 14.16 6.03 -18.00
C ASN A 198 14.54 4.55 -17.77
N TYR A 199 14.66 3.80 -18.85
CA TYR A 199 14.98 2.38 -18.80
C TYR A 199 16.32 2.10 -18.13
N GLY A 200 17.35 2.94 -18.35
CA GLY A 200 18.69 2.75 -17.78
C GLY A 200 18.69 2.70 -16.26
N VAL A 201 18.09 3.72 -15.63
CA VAL A 201 17.96 3.78 -14.15
C VAL A 201 17.14 2.61 -13.64
N ARG A 202 15.96 2.31 -14.25
CA ARG A 202 15.14 1.18 -13.80
C ARG A 202 15.87 -0.15 -13.91
N ARG A 203 16.61 -0.35 -14.99
CA ARG A 203 17.41 -1.55 -15.22
C ARG A 203 18.49 -1.72 -14.16
N ALA A 204 19.21 -0.64 -13.84
CA ALA A 204 20.25 -0.65 -12.79
C ALA A 204 19.66 -1.02 -11.42
N VAL A 205 18.51 -0.44 -11.05
CA VAL A 205 17.77 -0.79 -9.82
C VAL A 205 17.35 -2.26 -9.84
N SER A 206 16.78 -2.76 -10.94
CA SER A 206 16.35 -4.16 -11.09
C SER A 206 17.51 -5.14 -10.87
N ILE A 207 18.68 -4.85 -11.43
CA ILE A 207 19.90 -5.65 -11.24
C ILE A 207 20.34 -5.65 -9.77
N LYS A 208 20.39 -4.48 -9.14
CA LYS A 208 20.77 -4.36 -7.72
C LYS A 208 19.83 -5.09 -6.77
N LEU A 209 18.54 -5.11 -7.08
CA LEU A 209 17.54 -5.86 -6.31
C LEU A 209 17.58 -7.37 -6.58
N GLY A 210 18.45 -7.84 -7.48
CA GLY A 210 18.63 -9.26 -7.77
C GLY A 210 17.50 -9.90 -8.59
N PHE A 211 16.68 -9.11 -9.31
CA PHE A 211 15.61 -9.67 -10.13
C PHE A 211 16.13 -10.49 -11.30
N HIS A 212 15.41 -11.57 -11.61
CA HIS A 212 15.67 -12.39 -12.78
C HIS A 212 15.45 -11.57 -14.06
N GLN A 213 16.55 -11.20 -14.71
CA GLN A 213 16.55 -10.22 -15.79
C GLN A 213 15.72 -10.62 -17.01
N PRO A 214 15.68 -11.89 -17.46
CA PRO A 214 14.76 -12.30 -18.52
C PRO A 214 13.28 -12.07 -18.22
N SER A 215 12.88 -12.16 -16.92
CA SER A 215 11.51 -11.89 -16.48
C SER A 215 11.22 -10.40 -16.30
N ASP A 216 12.25 -9.55 -16.27
CA ASP A 216 12.16 -8.08 -16.08
C ASP A 216 12.74 -7.32 -17.28
N SER A 217 12.46 -7.78 -18.49
CA SER A 217 12.99 -7.17 -19.72
C SER A 217 12.63 -5.70 -19.92
N ASP A 218 11.51 -5.24 -19.34
CA ASP A 218 11.06 -3.85 -19.35
C ASP A 218 11.48 -3.05 -18.12
N ALA A 219 12.15 -3.71 -17.15
CA ALA A 219 12.59 -3.16 -15.87
C ALA A 219 11.44 -2.55 -15.02
N PHE A 220 10.25 -3.19 -15.03
CA PHE A 220 9.09 -2.74 -14.25
C PHE A 220 8.73 -3.65 -13.06
N LEU A 221 9.48 -4.72 -12.77
CA LEU A 221 9.20 -5.56 -11.60
C LEU A 221 9.29 -4.78 -10.30
N THR A 222 10.28 -3.89 -10.15
CA THR A 222 10.37 -2.99 -8.98
C THR A 222 9.10 -2.18 -8.78
N LYS A 223 8.54 -1.59 -9.85
CA LYS A 223 7.24 -0.89 -9.78
C LYS A 223 6.14 -1.80 -9.25
N LYS A 224 6.05 -3.02 -9.77
CA LYS A 224 5.01 -4.00 -9.40
C LYS A 224 5.11 -4.34 -7.91
N ILE A 225 6.33 -4.54 -7.41
CA ILE A 225 6.59 -4.76 -5.97
C ILE A 225 6.18 -3.54 -5.14
N ILE A 226 6.59 -2.33 -5.55
CA ILE A 226 6.22 -1.09 -4.83
C ILE A 226 4.70 -1.01 -4.65
N PHE A 227 3.91 -1.28 -5.68
CA PHE A 227 2.46 -1.21 -5.59
C PHE A 227 1.83 -2.35 -4.77
N ALA A 228 2.38 -3.58 -4.86
CA ALA A 228 1.94 -4.70 -4.04
C ALA A 228 2.19 -4.42 -2.55
N ILE A 229 3.40 -4.00 -2.21
CA ILE A 229 3.77 -3.64 -0.82
C ILE A 229 2.96 -2.43 -0.33
N LYS A 230 2.69 -1.45 -1.20
CA LYS A 230 1.85 -0.28 -0.84
C LYS A 230 0.47 -0.72 -0.36
N GLU A 231 -0.17 -1.67 -1.04
CA GLU A 231 -1.50 -2.16 -0.65
C GLU A 231 -1.46 -2.85 0.72
N LEU A 232 -0.50 -3.73 0.95
CA LEU A 232 -0.30 -4.39 2.24
C LEU A 232 0.05 -3.40 3.35
N ARG A 233 1.01 -2.49 3.10
CA ARG A 233 1.43 -1.47 4.06
C ARG A 233 0.25 -0.59 4.49
N ASN A 234 -0.58 -0.17 3.53
CA ASN A 234 -1.75 0.64 3.84
C ASN A 234 -2.78 -0.15 4.65
N ALA A 235 -3.02 -1.42 4.31
CA ALA A 235 -3.93 -2.28 5.07
C ALA A 235 -3.47 -2.45 6.53
N VAL A 236 -2.17 -2.67 6.73
CA VAL A 236 -1.58 -2.78 8.09
C VAL A 236 -1.71 -1.45 8.84
N ALA A 237 -1.36 -0.32 8.21
CA ALA A 237 -1.39 1.01 8.84
C ALA A 237 -2.82 1.49 9.18
N HIS A 238 -3.82 1.13 8.37
CA HIS A 238 -5.22 1.50 8.59
C HIS A 238 -6.03 0.45 9.37
N ASN A 239 -5.37 -0.58 9.87
CA ASN A 239 -5.99 -1.68 10.60
C ASN A 239 -7.06 -2.43 9.78
N ASP A 240 -6.86 -2.54 8.47
CA ASP A 240 -7.69 -3.38 7.61
C ASP A 240 -7.36 -4.87 7.82
N VAL A 241 -8.28 -5.74 7.42
CA VAL A 241 -8.07 -7.20 7.51
C VAL A 241 -7.02 -7.64 6.48
N ILE A 242 -6.00 -8.37 6.93
CA ILE A 242 -4.91 -8.81 6.04
C ILE A 242 -4.80 -10.33 5.87
N PHE A 243 -5.35 -11.13 6.78
CA PHE A 243 -5.15 -12.60 6.77
C PHE A 243 -5.68 -13.28 5.50
N ASP A 244 -6.67 -12.71 4.82
CA ASP A 244 -7.31 -13.27 3.62
C ASP A 244 -7.06 -12.45 2.34
N THR A 245 -6.07 -11.54 2.36
CA THR A 245 -5.60 -10.73 1.22
C THR A 245 -6.65 -9.83 0.53
N ARG A 246 -7.82 -9.60 1.15
CA ARG A 246 -8.89 -8.73 0.58
C ARG A 246 -8.48 -7.27 0.38
N PHE A 247 -7.35 -6.84 0.95
CA PHE A 247 -6.75 -5.53 0.75
C PHE A 247 -6.16 -5.38 -0.67
N SER A 248 -5.78 -6.47 -1.30
CA SER A 248 -5.24 -6.47 -2.67
C SER A 248 -6.38 -6.23 -3.66
N ARG A 249 -6.42 -5.02 -4.21
CA ARG A 249 -7.51 -4.57 -5.11
C ARG A 249 -7.21 -4.86 -6.57
N SER A 250 -5.95 -5.02 -6.94
CA SER A 250 -5.50 -5.30 -8.29
C SER A 250 -4.93 -6.71 -8.39
N SER A 251 -5.17 -7.37 -9.51
CA SER A 251 -4.47 -8.62 -9.83
C SER A 251 -2.98 -8.33 -9.97
N ILE A 252 -2.17 -9.06 -9.20
CA ILE A 252 -0.72 -8.95 -9.31
C ILE A 252 -0.29 -9.60 -10.63
N ASP A 253 0.60 -8.92 -11.32
CA ASP A 253 1.08 -9.31 -12.64
C ASP A 253 1.83 -10.65 -12.57
N LYS A 254 1.53 -11.56 -13.49
CA LYS A 254 2.14 -12.89 -13.57
C LYS A 254 3.66 -12.84 -13.69
N SER A 255 4.22 -11.80 -14.29
CA SER A 255 5.68 -11.68 -14.41
C SER A 255 6.36 -11.46 -13.06
N LEU A 256 5.69 -10.82 -12.09
CA LEU A 256 6.19 -10.71 -10.73
C LEU A 256 6.20 -12.08 -10.05
N SER A 257 5.09 -12.81 -10.11
CA SER A 257 5.01 -14.18 -9.57
C SER A 257 6.11 -15.07 -10.15
N SER A 258 6.25 -15.10 -11.47
CA SER A 258 7.27 -15.91 -12.15
C SER A 258 8.70 -15.52 -11.76
N SER A 259 8.99 -14.22 -11.62
CA SER A 259 10.32 -13.76 -11.18
C SER A 259 10.61 -14.21 -9.75
N LEU A 260 9.64 -14.05 -8.84
CA LEU A 260 9.79 -14.48 -7.45
C LEU A 260 9.95 -16.01 -7.34
N GLU A 261 9.19 -16.79 -8.12
CA GLU A 261 9.34 -18.26 -8.15
C GLU A 261 10.73 -18.71 -8.57
N ILE A 262 11.35 -18.00 -9.52
CA ILE A 262 12.72 -18.28 -9.98
C ILE A 262 13.74 -17.93 -8.89
N VAL A 263 13.64 -16.72 -8.31
CA VAL A 263 14.61 -16.21 -7.33
C VAL A 263 14.52 -16.97 -6.00
N THR A 264 13.30 -17.23 -5.52
CA THR A 264 13.06 -17.85 -4.21
C THR A 264 13.03 -19.38 -4.27
N ARG A 265 12.86 -19.97 -5.47
CA ARG A 265 12.59 -21.40 -5.72
C ARG A 265 11.28 -21.91 -5.10
N ILE A 266 10.41 -21.01 -4.64
CA ILE A 266 9.07 -21.31 -4.13
C ILE A 266 8.11 -21.29 -5.31
N LYS A 267 7.25 -22.31 -5.43
CA LYS A 267 6.29 -22.45 -6.53
C LYS A 267 4.89 -21.98 -6.14
N ASN A 268 4.08 -21.68 -7.15
CA ASN A 268 2.68 -21.27 -7.01
C ASN A 268 2.46 -19.96 -6.23
N ILE A 269 3.32 -18.97 -6.42
CA ILE A 269 3.16 -17.63 -5.87
C ILE A 269 2.04 -16.92 -6.64
N THR A 270 0.90 -16.71 -6.01
CA THR A 270 -0.30 -16.14 -6.65
C THR A 270 -0.75 -14.82 -6.05
N PHE A 271 -0.23 -14.46 -4.88
CA PHE A 271 -0.66 -13.34 -4.05
C PHE A 271 -2.14 -13.42 -3.62
N LYS A 272 -2.72 -14.63 -3.65
CA LYS A 272 -4.05 -14.92 -3.10
C LYS A 272 -3.99 -15.36 -1.64
N SER A 273 -2.82 -15.62 -1.12
CA SER A 273 -2.55 -15.93 0.28
C SER A 273 -1.62 -14.88 0.89
N ILE A 274 -1.81 -14.59 2.16
CA ILE A 274 -0.92 -13.68 2.89
C ILE A 274 0.52 -14.22 2.96
N THR A 275 0.69 -15.54 2.89
CA THR A 275 2.01 -16.19 2.83
C THR A 275 2.83 -15.75 1.61
N ASP A 276 2.17 -15.43 0.49
CA ASP A 276 2.83 -14.97 -0.73
C ASP A 276 3.41 -13.56 -0.61
N TYR A 277 3.00 -12.81 0.43
CA TYR A 277 3.54 -11.49 0.77
C TYR A 277 4.67 -11.55 1.80
N ILE A 278 4.96 -12.73 2.36
CA ILE A 278 6.01 -12.94 3.36
C ILE A 278 7.30 -13.46 2.69
N ILE A 279 7.18 -13.96 1.47
CA ILE A 279 8.28 -14.42 0.63
C ILE A 279 9.12 -13.24 0.14
#